data_472614c67c2210866831d3de2a1eecbf
#
_entry.id   472614c67c2210866831d3de2a1eecbf
#
_cell.length_a   1.000
_cell.length_b   1.000
_cell.length_c   1.000
_cell.angle_alpha   90.00
_cell.angle_beta   90.00
_cell.angle_gamma   90.00
#
_symmetry.space_group_name_H-M   'P 1'
#
loop_
_entity.id
_entity.type
_entity.pdbx_description
1 polymer ?
#
loop_
_entity_poly.entity_id
_entity_poly.type
_entity_poly.pdbx_seq_one_letter_code
_entity_poly.pdbx_strand_id
1 'polypeptide(L)'
;MRAEPPAATALVLRVVDGDTVDVVDDVRGRLRIRVLGIDTPETKKPGYTVGCWGPEATAFAASTLSGQRVALTRDPTQDRTDRYGRTLAYLDKPDGWDYSVEAARAGAAHSYVYRDRPVARAGEIAAAEADARAAGRGLWGPPCFGDTTSVPR
;
A
#
# COMPACT_ATOMS: atom_id res chain seq x y z
N MET A 1 -4.60 7.42 -22.01
CA MET A 1 -5.28 6.12 -21.81
C MET A 1 -4.28 5.11 -21.26
N ARG A 2 -4.59 4.47 -20.18
CA ARG A 2 -3.74 3.41 -19.65
C ARG A 2 -3.78 2.20 -20.58
N ALA A 3 -2.63 1.56 -20.73
CA ALA A 3 -2.59 0.22 -21.30
C ALA A 3 -3.41 -0.73 -20.40
N GLU A 4 -3.87 -1.84 -20.98
CA GLU A 4 -4.54 -2.86 -20.18
C GLU A 4 -3.66 -3.31 -19.02
N PRO A 5 -4.21 -3.49 -17.83
CA PRO A 5 -3.44 -3.99 -16.70
C PRO A 5 -2.94 -5.42 -17.00
N PRO A 6 -1.78 -5.81 -16.47
CA PRO A 6 -1.33 -7.19 -16.58
C PRO A 6 -2.34 -8.14 -15.95
N ALA A 7 -2.28 -9.41 -16.35
CA ALA A 7 -3.17 -10.43 -15.82
C ALA A 7 -3.04 -10.56 -14.29
N ALA A 8 -4.15 -10.80 -13.61
CA ALA A 8 -4.21 -10.99 -12.16
C ALA A 8 -3.71 -12.38 -11.78
N THR A 9 -2.39 -12.55 -11.75
CA THR A 9 -1.73 -13.84 -11.56
C THR A 9 -1.41 -14.18 -10.10
N ALA A 10 -1.67 -13.27 -9.15
CA ALA A 10 -1.32 -13.47 -7.76
C ALA A 10 -2.57 -13.49 -6.87
N LEU A 11 -2.61 -14.46 -5.96
CA LEU A 11 -3.64 -14.55 -4.94
C LEU A 11 -3.10 -13.96 -3.64
N VAL A 12 -3.80 -12.99 -3.06
CA VAL A 12 -3.43 -12.42 -1.76
C VAL A 12 -3.82 -13.41 -0.66
N LEU A 13 -2.80 -13.95 0.02
CA LEU A 13 -2.97 -14.93 1.07
C LEU A 13 -3.21 -14.28 2.43
N ARG A 14 -2.44 -13.22 2.72
CA ARG A 14 -2.43 -12.61 4.04
C ARG A 14 -1.95 -11.18 3.96
N VAL A 15 -2.58 -10.31 4.74
CA VAL A 15 -2.12 -8.95 4.96
C VAL A 15 -1.21 -8.94 6.18
N VAL A 16 0.02 -8.43 6.01
CA VAL A 16 0.97 -8.26 7.11
C VAL A 16 0.68 -6.93 7.83
N ASP A 17 0.58 -5.86 7.04
CA ASP A 17 0.08 -4.56 7.45
C ASP A 17 -0.45 -3.81 6.22
N GLY A 18 -0.81 -2.55 6.37
CA GLY A 18 -1.49 -1.81 5.30
C GLY A 18 -0.70 -1.64 4.01
N ASP A 19 0.62 -1.80 4.04
CA ASP A 19 1.47 -1.66 2.86
C ASP A 19 2.29 -2.90 2.52
N THR A 20 2.05 -4.02 3.22
CA THR A 20 2.80 -5.26 3.02
C THR A 20 1.86 -6.46 3.04
N VAL A 21 1.90 -7.26 1.98
CA VAL A 21 1.04 -8.45 1.85
C VAL A 21 1.85 -9.65 1.41
N ASP A 22 1.39 -10.85 1.80
CA ASP A 22 1.92 -12.11 1.29
C ASP A 22 0.98 -12.63 0.21
N VAL A 23 1.54 -13.02 -0.93
CA VAL A 23 0.80 -13.54 -2.07
C VAL A 23 1.38 -14.89 -2.51
N VAL A 24 0.60 -15.62 -3.30
CA VAL A 24 1.13 -16.71 -4.14
C VAL A 24 0.90 -16.33 -5.59
N ASP A 25 2.00 -16.17 -6.32
CA ASP A 25 1.97 -15.89 -7.75
C ASP A 25 1.97 -17.22 -8.52
N ASP A 26 1.17 -17.30 -9.57
CA ASP A 26 0.99 -18.53 -10.34
C ASP A 26 2.30 -19.07 -10.93
N VAL A 27 3.27 -18.19 -11.20
CA VAL A 27 4.56 -18.54 -11.80
C VAL A 27 5.68 -18.54 -10.78
N ARG A 28 5.74 -17.49 -9.94
CA ARG A 28 6.86 -17.27 -9.02
C ARG A 28 6.66 -17.84 -7.63
N GLY A 29 5.46 -18.36 -7.32
CA GLY A 29 5.15 -18.90 -6.00
C GLY A 29 4.96 -17.84 -4.94
N ARG A 30 5.33 -18.13 -3.70
CA ARG A 30 5.14 -17.22 -2.58
C ARG A 30 6.07 -16.02 -2.66
N LEU A 31 5.48 -14.83 -2.50
CA LEU A 31 6.20 -13.56 -2.49
C LEU A 31 5.64 -12.69 -1.37
N ARG A 32 6.53 -11.91 -0.75
CA ARG A 32 6.11 -10.80 0.10
C ARG A 32 6.21 -9.52 -0.70
N ILE A 33 5.12 -8.77 -0.76
CA ILE A 33 5.02 -7.55 -1.55
C ILE A 33 5.04 -6.34 -0.63
N ARG A 34 5.98 -5.43 -0.87
CA ARG A 34 5.92 -4.07 -0.33
C ARG A 34 5.25 -3.20 -1.40
N VAL A 35 4.08 -2.68 -1.09
CA VAL A 35 3.28 -1.93 -2.06
C VAL A 35 3.93 -0.58 -2.33
N LEU A 36 4.04 -0.23 -3.62
CA LEU A 36 4.70 1.00 -4.06
C LEU A 36 3.84 2.24 -3.83
N GLY A 37 4.52 3.34 -3.53
CA GLY A 37 3.95 4.69 -3.54
C GLY A 37 3.19 5.10 -2.29
N ILE A 38 3.02 4.22 -1.33
CA ILE A 38 2.32 4.50 -0.08
C ILE A 38 3.13 4.04 1.14
N ASP A 39 2.79 4.64 2.28
CA ASP A 39 3.30 4.24 3.58
C ASP A 39 2.13 4.24 4.55
N THR A 40 1.94 3.13 5.26
CA THR A 40 0.89 3.00 6.26
C THR A 40 1.46 3.07 7.67
N PRO A 41 0.63 3.44 8.67
CA PRO A 41 1.13 3.53 10.03
C PRO A 41 1.70 2.21 10.53
N GLU A 42 2.80 2.28 11.26
CA GLU A 42 3.54 1.11 11.75
C GLU A 42 2.74 0.33 12.78
N THR A 43 2.66 -0.99 12.61
CA THR A 43 1.93 -1.85 13.55
C THR A 43 2.81 -2.90 14.24
N LYS A 44 3.97 -3.23 13.67
CA LYS A 44 4.73 -4.43 14.07
C LYS A 44 6.19 -4.16 14.41
N LYS A 45 6.62 -2.91 14.48
CA LYS A 45 8.02 -2.60 14.79
C LYS A 45 8.32 -2.91 16.25
N PRO A 46 9.22 -3.87 16.55
CA PRO A 46 9.54 -4.23 17.94
C PRO A 46 10.06 -3.03 18.73
N GLY A 47 9.57 -2.86 19.95
CA GLY A 47 9.98 -1.78 20.84
C GLY A 47 9.38 -0.41 20.53
N TYR A 48 8.46 -0.34 19.55
CA TYR A 48 7.79 0.91 19.16
C TYR A 48 6.29 0.83 19.40
N THR A 49 5.67 2.00 19.54
CA THR A 49 4.20 2.09 19.64
C THR A 49 3.58 1.75 18.29
N VAL A 50 2.33 1.27 18.33
CA VAL A 50 1.51 1.16 17.11
C VAL A 50 1.17 2.57 16.65
N GLY A 51 1.42 2.86 15.39
CA GLY A 51 1.08 4.16 14.79
C GLY A 51 -0.43 4.39 14.78
N CYS A 52 -0.82 5.63 14.99
CA CYS A 52 -2.24 6.01 14.91
C CYS A 52 -2.79 5.61 13.54
N TRP A 53 -3.95 4.96 13.50
CA TRP A 53 -4.60 4.37 12.31
C TRP A 53 -3.93 3.10 11.78
N GLY A 54 -2.95 2.54 12.47
CA GLY A 54 -2.27 1.31 12.05
C GLY A 54 -3.21 0.12 11.90
N PRO A 55 -3.96 -0.24 12.95
CA PRO A 55 -4.93 -1.34 12.88
C PRO A 55 -6.00 -1.12 11.82
N GLU A 56 -6.50 0.10 11.66
CA GLU A 56 -7.52 0.45 10.67
C GLU A 56 -6.98 0.33 9.24
N ALA A 57 -5.73 0.76 9.00
CA ALA A 57 -5.09 0.60 7.70
C ALA A 57 -4.91 -0.88 7.34
N THR A 58 -4.51 -1.69 8.30
CA THR A 58 -4.40 -3.16 8.13
C THR A 58 -5.77 -3.77 7.83
N ALA A 59 -6.81 -3.33 8.53
CA ALA A 59 -8.18 -3.80 8.28
C ALA A 59 -8.68 -3.39 6.88
N PHE A 60 -8.35 -2.19 6.42
CA PHE A 60 -8.67 -1.77 5.06
C PHE A 60 -8.01 -2.68 4.03
N ALA A 61 -6.72 -2.97 4.20
CA ALA A 61 -6.00 -3.89 3.31
C ALA A 61 -6.65 -5.28 3.33
N ALA A 62 -6.96 -5.81 4.50
CA ALA A 62 -7.56 -7.13 4.63
C ALA A 62 -8.93 -7.19 3.96
N SER A 63 -9.79 -6.19 4.18
CA SER A 63 -11.15 -6.18 3.61
C SER A 63 -11.17 -6.02 2.09
N THR A 64 -10.16 -5.36 1.52
CA THR A 64 -10.11 -5.11 0.07
C THR A 64 -9.28 -6.14 -0.70
N LEU A 65 -8.30 -6.76 -0.06
CA LEU A 65 -7.30 -7.59 -0.76
C LEU A 65 -7.33 -9.06 -0.39
N SER A 66 -7.67 -9.44 0.86
CA SER A 66 -7.56 -10.84 1.29
C SER A 66 -8.41 -11.76 0.43
N GLY A 67 -7.81 -12.82 -0.10
CA GLY A 67 -8.48 -13.77 -0.97
C GLY A 67 -8.75 -13.27 -2.38
N GLN A 68 -8.29 -12.07 -2.72
CA GLN A 68 -8.48 -11.48 -4.04
C GLN A 68 -7.30 -11.81 -4.96
N ARG A 69 -7.59 -11.92 -6.24
CA ARG A 69 -6.54 -12.04 -7.26
C ARG A 69 -6.17 -10.64 -7.74
N VAL A 70 -4.88 -10.39 -7.85
CA VAL A 70 -4.33 -9.10 -8.26
C VAL A 70 -3.21 -9.29 -9.29
N ALA A 71 -3.00 -8.26 -10.10
CA ALA A 71 -1.80 -8.14 -10.91
C ALA A 71 -0.70 -7.50 -10.05
N LEU A 72 0.50 -8.07 -10.11
CA LEU A 72 1.69 -7.48 -9.50
C LEU A 72 2.35 -6.59 -10.56
N THR A 73 1.98 -5.32 -10.58
CA THR A 73 2.44 -4.39 -11.61
C THR A 73 3.76 -3.77 -11.19
N ARG A 74 4.77 -4.00 -12.00
CA ARG A 74 6.09 -3.44 -11.77
C ARG A 74 6.14 -1.97 -12.16
N ASP A 75 6.96 -1.21 -11.43
CA ASP A 75 7.29 0.18 -11.78
C ASP A 75 8.72 0.24 -12.31
N PRO A 76 8.92 0.58 -13.60
CA PRO A 76 10.27 0.65 -14.18
C PRO A 76 11.18 1.70 -13.56
N THR A 77 10.61 2.69 -12.84
CA THR A 77 11.40 3.73 -12.14
C THR A 77 11.96 3.28 -10.81
N GLN A 78 11.55 2.08 -10.35
CA GLN A 78 11.90 1.57 -9.02
C GLN A 78 12.66 0.24 -9.15
N ASP A 79 13.35 -0.14 -8.07
CA ASP A 79 13.98 -1.45 -7.98
C ASP A 79 12.93 -2.56 -7.98
N ARG A 80 13.33 -3.78 -8.34
CA ARG A 80 12.44 -4.95 -8.33
C ARG A 80 12.16 -5.45 -6.93
N THR A 81 13.17 -5.35 -6.05
CA THR A 81 13.09 -5.78 -4.66
C THR A 81 13.73 -4.74 -3.78
N ASP A 82 13.33 -4.69 -2.51
CA ASP A 82 13.98 -3.84 -1.53
C ASP A 82 15.13 -4.61 -0.83
N ARG A 83 15.81 -3.92 0.09
CA ARG A 83 16.95 -4.52 0.81
C ARG A 83 16.56 -5.69 1.73
N TYR A 84 15.25 -5.89 1.98
CA TYR A 84 14.75 -7.00 2.77
C TYR A 84 14.26 -8.17 1.91
N GLY A 85 14.44 -8.10 0.60
CA GLY A 85 14.00 -9.13 -0.34
C GLY A 85 12.52 -9.09 -0.66
N ARG A 86 11.79 -8.04 -0.27
CA ARG A 86 10.38 -7.90 -0.63
C ARG A 86 10.26 -7.42 -2.08
N THR A 87 9.32 -7.98 -2.81
CA THR A 87 9.01 -7.54 -4.17
C THR A 87 8.29 -6.20 -4.12
N LEU A 88 8.75 -5.26 -4.94
CA LEU A 88 8.15 -3.93 -5.05
C LEU A 88 7.16 -3.93 -6.22
N ALA A 89 5.89 -3.69 -5.94
CA ALA A 89 4.84 -3.71 -6.96
C ALA A 89 3.62 -2.90 -6.54
N TYR A 90 2.84 -2.49 -7.53
CA TYR A 90 1.45 -2.08 -7.32
C TYR A 90 0.56 -3.33 -7.31
N LEU A 91 -0.57 -3.24 -6.62
CA LEU A 91 -1.58 -4.29 -6.61
C LEU A 91 -2.80 -3.79 -7.36
N ASP A 92 -3.00 -4.31 -8.58
CA ASP A 92 -4.10 -3.91 -9.44
C ASP A 92 -5.12 -5.04 -9.55
N LYS A 93 -6.40 -4.76 -9.30
CA LYS A 93 -7.47 -5.72 -9.56
C LYS A 93 -7.80 -5.74 -11.06
N PRO A 94 -8.46 -6.82 -11.55
CA PRO A 94 -8.75 -6.95 -12.98
C PRO A 94 -9.57 -5.80 -13.58
N ASP A 95 -10.39 -5.14 -12.76
CA ASP A 95 -11.21 -3.98 -13.18
C ASP A 95 -10.43 -2.66 -13.20
N GLY A 96 -9.13 -2.69 -12.89
CA GLY A 96 -8.30 -1.48 -12.84
C GLY A 96 -8.23 -0.81 -11.48
N TRP A 97 -8.87 -1.37 -10.45
CA TRP A 97 -8.79 -0.84 -9.09
C TRP A 97 -7.35 -0.92 -8.58
N ASP A 98 -6.78 0.24 -8.25
CA ASP A 98 -5.39 0.39 -7.82
C ASP A 98 -5.34 0.54 -6.31
N TYR A 99 -4.76 -0.42 -5.62
CA TYR A 99 -4.72 -0.40 -4.15
C TYR A 99 -4.00 0.83 -3.61
N SER A 100 -2.87 1.25 -4.18
CA SER A 100 -2.12 2.42 -3.70
C SER A 100 -2.97 3.68 -3.74
N VAL A 101 -3.67 3.90 -4.86
CA VAL A 101 -4.56 5.05 -5.04
C VAL A 101 -5.73 4.97 -4.06
N GLU A 102 -6.38 3.82 -3.97
CA GLU A 102 -7.58 3.67 -3.13
C GLU A 102 -7.28 3.68 -1.64
N ALA A 103 -6.11 3.18 -1.21
CA ALA A 103 -5.67 3.30 0.18
C ALA A 103 -5.42 4.76 0.56
N ALA A 104 -4.78 5.52 -0.33
CA ALA A 104 -4.58 6.96 -0.12
C ALA A 104 -5.91 7.71 -0.06
N ARG A 105 -6.83 7.39 -0.99
CA ARG A 105 -8.17 8.03 -1.05
C ARG A 105 -9.01 7.75 0.19
N ALA A 106 -8.89 6.54 0.73
CA ALA A 106 -9.61 6.16 1.95
C ALA A 106 -9.03 6.77 3.22
N GLY A 107 -7.86 7.39 3.14
CA GLY A 107 -7.15 7.87 4.33
C GLY A 107 -6.52 6.74 5.14
N ALA A 108 -6.18 5.62 4.49
CA ALA A 108 -5.51 4.50 5.13
C ALA A 108 -3.99 4.56 4.98
N ALA A 109 -3.47 5.44 4.14
CA ALA A 109 -2.04 5.54 3.84
C ALA A 109 -1.66 6.98 3.51
N HIS A 110 -0.39 7.29 3.78
CA HIS A 110 0.26 8.49 3.22
C HIS A 110 0.84 8.14 1.85
N SER A 111 0.94 9.12 0.97
CA SER A 111 1.79 9.01 -0.21
C SER A 111 3.25 8.95 0.23
N TYR A 112 4.09 8.20 -0.51
CA TYR A 112 5.45 7.93 -0.08
C TYR A 112 6.43 7.98 -1.25
N VAL A 113 7.53 8.71 -1.06
CA VAL A 113 8.64 8.80 -2.00
C VAL A 113 9.91 8.31 -1.31
N TYR A 114 10.51 7.24 -1.86
CA TYR A 114 11.74 6.66 -1.31
C TYR A 114 12.96 7.26 -2.01
N ARG A 115 13.88 7.83 -1.21
CA ARG A 115 15.15 8.42 -1.68
C ARG A 115 14.98 9.40 -2.85
N ASP A 116 14.00 10.29 -2.76
CA ASP A 116 13.71 11.31 -3.78
C ASP A 116 13.45 10.75 -5.19
N ARG A 117 13.02 9.48 -5.28
CA ARG A 117 12.65 8.83 -6.55
C ARG A 117 11.16 8.54 -6.57
N PRO A 118 10.34 9.51 -7.03
CA PRO A 118 8.89 9.29 -7.09
C PRO A 118 8.54 8.10 -7.95
N VAL A 119 7.53 7.34 -7.51
CA VAL A 119 6.97 6.25 -8.33
C VAL A 119 6.24 6.83 -9.53
N ALA A 120 6.07 6.02 -10.58
CA ALA A 120 5.40 6.47 -11.81
C ALA A 120 3.97 6.95 -11.55
N ARG A 121 3.27 6.36 -10.57
CA ARG A 121 1.88 6.71 -10.21
C ARG A 121 1.79 7.77 -9.10
N ALA A 122 2.89 8.46 -8.77
CA ALA A 122 2.93 9.43 -7.67
C ALA A 122 1.87 10.51 -7.79
N GLY A 123 1.60 11.02 -9.00
CA GLY A 123 0.60 12.05 -9.21
C GLY A 123 -0.81 11.60 -8.87
N GLU A 124 -1.20 10.40 -9.27
CA GLU A 124 -2.51 9.83 -8.96
C GLU A 124 -2.67 9.57 -7.46
N ILE A 125 -1.63 9.07 -6.83
CA ILE A 125 -1.62 8.78 -5.40
C ILE A 125 -1.73 10.09 -4.61
N ALA A 126 -0.98 11.12 -4.99
CA ALA A 126 -1.01 12.42 -4.34
C ALA A 126 -2.38 13.09 -4.47
N ALA A 127 -3.03 12.98 -5.63
CA ALA A 127 -4.38 13.51 -5.83
C ALA A 127 -5.41 12.80 -4.93
N ALA A 128 -5.31 11.48 -4.81
CA ALA A 128 -6.17 10.71 -3.92
C ALA A 128 -5.94 11.07 -2.44
N GLU A 129 -4.68 11.28 -2.04
CA GLU A 129 -4.34 11.74 -0.70
C GLU A 129 -4.94 13.13 -0.42
N ALA A 130 -4.86 14.04 -1.39
CA ALA A 130 -5.43 15.39 -1.24
C ALA A 130 -6.95 15.32 -1.00
N ASP A 131 -7.65 14.44 -1.70
CA ASP A 131 -9.08 14.21 -1.48
C ASP A 131 -9.37 13.75 -0.06
N ALA A 132 -8.59 12.79 0.43
CA ALA A 132 -8.74 12.26 1.78
C ALA A 132 -8.47 13.33 2.85
N ARG A 133 -7.43 14.13 2.65
CA ARG A 133 -7.08 15.23 3.58
C ARG A 133 -8.19 16.27 3.62
N ALA A 134 -8.68 16.69 2.48
CA ALA A 134 -9.74 17.70 2.41
C ALA A 134 -11.04 17.24 3.11
N ALA A 135 -11.34 15.94 3.03
CA ALA A 135 -12.52 15.34 3.64
C ALA A 135 -12.30 14.88 5.09
N GLY A 136 -11.07 14.94 5.59
CA GLY A 136 -10.75 14.41 6.93
C GLY A 136 -10.97 12.92 7.07
N ARG A 137 -10.73 12.14 5.98
CA ARG A 137 -10.95 10.70 6.00
C ARG A 137 -9.82 9.96 6.71
N GLY A 138 -10.17 8.90 7.43
CA GLY A 138 -9.21 7.99 8.02
C GLY A 138 -8.21 8.69 8.93
N LEU A 139 -6.93 8.49 8.64
CA LEU A 139 -5.83 9.07 9.43
C LEU A 139 -5.78 10.60 9.41
N TRP A 140 -6.47 11.25 8.47
CA TRP A 140 -6.51 12.71 8.37
C TRP A 140 -7.54 13.36 9.30
N GLY A 141 -8.47 12.56 9.83
CA GLY A 141 -9.45 13.00 10.82
C GLY A 141 -9.01 12.68 12.25
N PRO A 142 -9.91 12.88 13.24
CA PRO A 142 -9.61 12.49 14.61
C PRO A 142 -9.47 10.98 14.76
N PRO A 143 -8.62 10.45 15.65
CA PRO A 143 -7.79 11.21 16.61
C PRO A 143 -6.39 11.53 16.05
N CYS A 144 -6.05 11.11 14.83
CA CYS A 144 -4.68 11.20 14.31
C CYS A 144 -4.35 12.58 13.74
N PHE A 145 -5.29 13.20 13.02
CA PHE A 145 -5.10 14.46 12.31
C PHE A 145 -3.81 14.48 11.48
N GLY A 146 -3.55 13.37 10.77
CA GLY A 146 -2.38 13.20 9.91
C GLY A 146 -1.11 12.72 10.61
N ASP A 147 -1.06 12.73 11.92
CA ASP A 147 0.11 12.30 12.69
C ASP A 147 -0.02 10.82 13.06
N THR A 148 0.72 9.98 12.36
CA THR A 148 0.75 8.53 12.57
C THR A 148 2.08 8.05 13.12
N THR A 149 2.87 8.95 13.71
CA THR A 149 4.22 8.65 14.18
C THR A 149 4.22 7.52 15.21
N SER A 150 5.09 6.54 14.97
CA SER A 150 5.39 5.47 15.91
C SER A 150 6.67 5.86 16.67
N VAL A 151 6.65 5.74 17.98
CA VAL A 151 7.75 6.17 18.82
C VAL A 151 8.24 5.02 19.68
N PRO A 152 9.53 5.04 20.13
CA PRO A 152 10.06 4.03 21.05
C PRO A 152 9.24 3.98 22.34
N ARG A 153 9.01 2.76 22.84
CA ARG A 153 8.35 2.55 24.12
C ARG A 153 9.32 2.77 25.28
#